data_3cdc2550f9530221889cba0a639716bd
#
_entry.id   3cdc2550f9530221889cba0a639716bd
#
_cell.length_a   1.000
_cell.length_b   1.000
_cell.length_c   1.000
_cell.angle_alpha   90.00
_cell.angle_beta   90.00
_cell.angle_gamma   90.00
#
_symmetry.space_group_name_H-M   'P 1'
#
loop_
_entity.id
_entity.type
_entity.pdbx_description
1 polymer ?
#
loop_
_entity_poly.entity_id
_entity_poly.type
_entity_poly.pdbx_seq_one_letter_code
_entity_poly.pdbx_strand_id
1 'polypeptide(L)'
;MRRIWLSTLMGGMVVQSVAFLVLYGCGGGGGPLRPAPQPPGLPSPSAEFQALLPEGQRGATFVGSERCADCHGGRQAQVEPIYVSWSQTRHAKASVGCEHCHGPGSKHAEAPSKDNLLTYPNITRSVVCGQCHGPSYNDHKLSKHAEMVEELVDLNFVGSNPRTYVAVCYRCHSSAFRVEQVDFKLAVGKTRDEIDTAINALTNEQLMAYVPVSHETASCVTCHDPHRNTQYLTKEGKQAMLRRAIESTDTTDIAPGTPPKQHTTFNHICASCHNGRGANPADSALETGTARPNMHESNQFNMLMGIGGVEGTGPVVRNMAHTTAPGQCTHCHMPNGRHTMTVSYDVGCAPCHTPADAASRAQSLRAKIELDLYALRVRMENWARQQDFNNDGQPDNDPDLWNYWALVPAEKQTLSRTIQGRIPIQVKRARHNYYFVLRDGSFGIHNPPYTRHLINVANIELDSIGVPRIAPETLLSRMPRQQIRAILQMDLQRLKASALLNR
;
A
#
# COMPACT_ATOMS: atom_id res chain seq x y z
N MET A 1 21.21 49.93 48.93
CA MET A 1 20.74 51.22 49.47
C MET A 1 19.27 51.39 49.08
N ARG A 2 18.46 51.70 50.11
CA ARG A 2 17.07 52.23 50.10
C ARG A 2 16.05 51.45 49.29
N ARG A 3 15.09 50.69 49.85
CA ARG A 3 13.96 50.98 50.81
C ARG A 3 13.09 52.15 50.38
N ILE A 4 11.79 51.84 50.20
CA ILE A 4 10.57 52.52 50.77
C ILE A 4 9.36 51.88 50.05
N TRP A 5 8.48 51.15 50.63
CA TRP A 5 7.33 51.36 51.55
C TRP A 5 6.23 52.24 50.90
N LEU A 6 5.02 51.91 50.78
CA LEU A 6 3.79 51.68 51.58
C LEU A 6 2.61 51.74 50.60
N SER A 7 1.40 51.35 50.76
CA SER A 7 0.56 50.73 51.79
C SER A 7 -0.80 50.47 51.19
N THR A 8 -1.38 49.39 51.57
CA THR A 8 -2.78 49.10 52.00
C THR A 8 -3.94 49.96 51.48
N LEU A 9 -4.98 49.30 50.93
CA LEU A 9 -6.36 49.53 51.35
C LEU A 9 -7.22 48.29 51.10
N MET A 10 -7.91 47.87 52.16
CA MET A 10 -8.88 46.79 52.24
C MET A 10 -10.18 47.17 51.53
N GLY A 11 -10.79 46.23 50.88
CA GLY A 11 -12.20 46.26 50.49
C GLY A 11 -12.75 44.86 50.53
N GLY A 12 -13.32 44.47 51.63
CA GLY A 12 -13.96 43.19 51.83
C GLY A 12 -15.26 43.08 51.04
N MET A 13 -15.41 42.01 50.29
CA MET A 13 -16.70 41.57 49.75
C MET A 13 -16.96 40.15 50.26
N VAL A 14 -17.89 40.04 51.19
CA VAL A 14 -18.44 38.79 51.71
C VAL A 14 -19.29 38.16 50.60
N VAL A 15 -18.84 37.07 50.04
CA VAL A 15 -19.65 36.22 49.17
C VAL A 15 -20.16 35.06 50.04
N GLN A 16 -21.41 35.06 50.33
CA GLN A 16 -22.10 33.93 50.96
C GLN A 16 -22.13 32.75 50.01
N SER A 17 -21.39 31.69 50.37
CA SER A 17 -21.45 30.40 49.71
C SER A 17 -22.73 29.67 50.14
N VAL A 18 -23.71 29.59 49.26
CA VAL A 18 -24.84 28.68 49.37
C VAL A 18 -24.37 27.30 48.89
N ALA A 19 -24.11 26.41 49.81
CA ALA A 19 -23.87 25.01 49.52
C ALA A 19 -25.17 24.32 49.12
N PHE A 20 -25.37 24.03 47.85
CA PHE A 20 -26.38 23.09 47.39
C PHE A 20 -25.87 21.66 47.62
N LEU A 21 -26.35 21.02 48.62
CA LEU A 21 -26.20 19.58 48.85
C LEU A 21 -27.11 18.86 47.86
N VAL A 22 -26.62 18.41 46.74
CA VAL A 22 -27.33 17.50 45.84
C VAL A 22 -27.09 16.09 46.33
N LEU A 23 -28.07 15.55 47.06
CA LEU A 23 -28.13 14.13 47.39
C LEU A 23 -28.38 13.33 46.10
N TYR A 24 -27.37 12.72 45.57
CA TYR A 24 -27.51 11.69 44.53
C TYR A 24 -28.04 10.41 45.21
N GLY A 25 -29.34 10.23 45.15
CA GLY A 25 -29.98 8.97 45.45
C GLY A 25 -29.65 7.96 44.33
N CYS A 26 -29.01 6.86 44.69
CA CYS A 26 -28.94 5.67 43.84
C CYS A 26 -30.34 5.07 43.71
N GLY A 27 -31.08 5.49 42.69
CA GLY A 27 -32.35 4.91 42.29
C GLY A 27 -32.21 4.24 40.95
N GLY A 28 -32.05 2.91 40.95
CA GLY A 28 -32.14 2.10 39.74
C GLY A 28 -33.58 2.15 39.20
N GLY A 29 -33.75 2.80 38.07
CA GLY A 29 -34.98 2.82 37.28
C GLY A 29 -34.62 2.69 35.81
N GLY A 30 -34.43 1.46 35.33
CA GLY A 30 -34.30 1.15 33.91
C GLY A 30 -35.61 1.38 33.16
N GLY A 31 -35.90 2.62 32.79
CA GLY A 31 -36.90 2.91 31.76
C GLY A 31 -36.33 2.60 30.40
N PRO A 32 -37.14 2.18 29.40
CA PRO A 32 -36.68 1.94 28.06
C PRO A 32 -36.03 3.21 27.52
N LEU A 33 -34.76 3.11 27.11
CA LEU A 33 -33.98 4.19 26.47
C LEU A 33 -34.75 4.66 25.23
N ARG A 34 -35.22 5.91 25.25
CA ARG A 34 -35.74 6.51 24.01
C ARG A 34 -34.61 6.55 22.99
N PRO A 35 -34.87 6.08 21.75
CA PRO A 35 -33.88 6.21 20.69
C PRO A 35 -33.46 7.67 20.55
N ALA A 36 -32.17 7.94 20.55
CA ALA A 36 -31.71 9.28 20.22
C ALA A 36 -32.18 9.60 18.78
N PRO A 37 -32.78 10.76 18.53
CA PRO A 37 -33.17 11.14 17.18
C PRO A 37 -31.92 11.21 16.31
N GLN A 38 -32.03 10.69 15.09
CA GLN A 38 -30.93 10.80 14.10
C GLN A 38 -30.58 12.29 13.93
N PRO A 39 -29.30 12.68 13.99
CA PRO A 39 -28.90 14.07 13.82
C PRO A 39 -29.44 14.62 12.51
N PRO A 40 -30.04 15.82 12.50
CA PRO A 40 -30.58 16.41 11.28
C PRO A 40 -29.51 16.65 10.25
N GLY A 41 -29.74 16.27 8.99
CA GLY A 41 -28.89 16.58 7.86
C GLY A 41 -27.92 15.49 7.40
N LEU A 42 -27.92 14.30 8.02
CA LEU A 42 -27.12 13.18 7.54
C LEU A 42 -27.90 12.34 6.51
N PRO A 43 -27.22 11.84 5.46
CA PRO A 43 -27.89 11.00 4.47
C PRO A 43 -28.41 9.71 5.10
N SER A 44 -29.54 9.21 4.62
CA SER A 44 -30.03 7.88 4.98
C SER A 44 -28.97 6.83 4.60
N PRO A 45 -28.74 5.82 5.46
CA PRO A 45 -27.78 4.75 5.17
C PRO A 45 -28.09 4.07 3.82
N SER A 46 -27.08 3.90 2.97
CA SER A 46 -27.24 3.21 1.70
C SER A 46 -27.58 1.73 1.89
N ALA A 47 -28.22 1.12 0.90
CA ALA A 47 -28.50 -0.32 0.94
C ALA A 47 -27.21 -1.16 1.08
N GLU A 48 -26.13 -0.74 0.39
CA GLU A 48 -24.80 -1.38 0.52
C GLU A 48 -24.26 -1.32 1.96
N PHE A 49 -24.41 -0.18 2.63
CA PHE A 49 -24.01 -0.05 4.04
C PHE A 49 -24.88 -0.93 4.95
N GLN A 50 -26.19 -0.91 4.74
CA GLN A 50 -27.12 -1.73 5.55
C GLN A 50 -26.82 -3.23 5.41
N ALA A 51 -26.38 -3.68 4.24
CA ALA A 51 -25.97 -5.06 4.01
C ALA A 51 -24.72 -5.48 4.80
N LEU A 52 -23.91 -4.53 5.29
CA LEU A 52 -22.74 -4.82 6.13
C LEU A 52 -23.10 -5.07 7.60
N LEU A 53 -24.29 -4.62 8.04
CA LEU A 53 -24.68 -4.76 9.45
C LEU A 53 -24.85 -6.24 9.81
N PRO A 54 -24.20 -6.70 10.88
CA PRO A 54 -24.34 -8.08 11.32
C PRO A 54 -25.78 -8.39 11.72
N GLU A 55 -26.17 -9.65 11.66
CA GLU A 55 -27.54 -10.09 11.95
C GLU A 55 -27.97 -9.73 13.37
N GLY A 56 -27.09 -9.86 14.34
CA GLY A 56 -27.34 -9.49 15.73
C GLY A 56 -27.67 -8.00 15.92
N GLN A 57 -27.18 -7.14 15.02
CA GLN A 57 -27.45 -5.69 15.07
C GLN A 57 -28.82 -5.32 14.48
N ARG A 58 -29.46 -6.20 13.72
CA ARG A 58 -30.77 -5.91 13.12
C ARG A 58 -31.81 -5.56 14.16
N GLY A 59 -32.55 -4.47 13.92
CA GLY A 59 -33.55 -3.94 14.87
C GLY A 59 -32.96 -3.20 16.06
N ALA A 60 -31.65 -2.96 16.13
CA ALA A 60 -31.05 -2.05 17.09
C ALA A 60 -31.49 -0.60 16.83
N THR A 61 -31.43 0.24 17.84
CA THR A 61 -31.73 1.68 17.78
C THR A 61 -30.50 2.50 18.12
N PHE A 62 -30.47 3.76 17.69
CA PHE A 62 -29.39 4.69 18.01
C PHE A 62 -29.41 5.05 19.50
N VAL A 63 -28.25 5.09 20.16
CA VAL A 63 -28.07 5.43 21.58
C VAL A 63 -27.22 6.67 21.82
N GLY A 64 -26.55 7.18 20.78
CA GLY A 64 -25.65 8.34 20.82
C GLY A 64 -24.24 8.01 21.28
N SER A 65 -23.29 8.87 20.87
CA SER A 65 -21.86 8.67 21.15
C SER A 65 -21.50 8.74 22.62
N GLU A 66 -22.27 9.49 23.44
CA GLU A 66 -22.10 9.58 24.89
C GLU A 66 -22.28 8.22 25.54
N ARG A 67 -23.23 7.42 25.07
CA ARG A 67 -23.42 6.05 25.57
C ARG A 67 -22.23 5.15 25.24
N CYS A 68 -21.57 5.35 24.08
CA CYS A 68 -20.34 4.65 23.74
C CYS A 68 -19.19 5.04 24.68
N ALA A 69 -19.13 6.30 25.12
CA ALA A 69 -18.12 6.80 26.03
C ALA A 69 -18.13 6.11 27.41
N ASP A 70 -19.25 5.55 27.85
CA ASP A 70 -19.33 4.82 29.12
C ASP A 70 -18.32 3.69 29.20
N CYS A 71 -18.06 3.01 28.07
CA CYS A 71 -17.06 1.94 27.94
C CYS A 71 -15.79 2.43 27.23
N HIS A 72 -15.92 3.15 26.09
CA HIS A 72 -14.82 3.56 25.22
C HIS A 72 -14.21 4.92 25.59
N GLY A 73 -14.55 5.50 26.73
CA GLY A 73 -14.02 6.77 27.25
C GLY A 73 -12.78 6.63 28.15
N GLY A 74 -12.18 5.43 28.22
CA GLY A 74 -10.99 5.17 29.03
C GLY A 74 -11.25 4.83 30.50
N ARG A 75 -12.52 4.64 30.89
CA ARG A 75 -12.89 4.22 32.25
C ARG A 75 -12.71 2.72 32.48
N GLN A 76 -12.70 1.92 31.45
CA GLN A 76 -12.48 0.47 31.48
C GLN A 76 -11.12 0.13 30.94
N ALA A 77 -10.23 -0.42 31.77
CA ALA A 77 -8.85 -0.73 31.44
C ALA A 77 -8.68 -1.74 30.29
N GLN A 78 -9.72 -2.51 29.97
CA GLN A 78 -9.71 -3.54 28.92
C GLN A 78 -10.30 -3.07 27.58
N VAL A 79 -10.84 -1.84 27.53
CA VAL A 79 -11.48 -1.28 26.34
C VAL A 79 -10.69 -0.07 25.86
N GLU A 80 -10.35 -0.07 24.58
CA GLU A 80 -9.59 1.02 23.99
C GLU A 80 -10.32 2.36 24.08
N PRO A 81 -9.64 3.45 24.54
CA PRO A 81 -10.26 4.74 24.79
C PRO A 81 -10.47 5.56 23.51
N ILE A 82 -11.11 4.97 22.51
CA ILE A 82 -11.30 5.53 21.18
C ILE A 82 -12.12 6.83 21.21
N TYR A 83 -13.07 6.94 22.12
CA TYR A 83 -13.93 8.12 22.25
C TYR A 83 -13.14 9.41 22.47
N VAL A 84 -12.09 9.36 23.30
CA VAL A 84 -11.29 10.55 23.64
C VAL A 84 -10.60 11.11 22.39
N SER A 85 -10.00 10.24 21.58
CA SER A 85 -9.33 10.67 20.34
C SER A 85 -10.31 11.08 19.26
N TRP A 86 -11.43 10.35 19.09
CA TRP A 86 -12.48 10.68 18.15
C TRP A 86 -13.12 12.05 18.45
N SER A 87 -13.40 12.37 19.71
CA SER A 87 -14.04 13.62 20.11
C SER A 87 -13.28 14.90 19.67
N GLN A 88 -11.99 14.76 19.36
CA GLN A 88 -11.14 15.83 18.85
C GLN A 88 -11.18 15.98 17.32
N THR A 89 -11.74 15.00 16.61
CA THR A 89 -11.75 14.95 15.14
C THR A 89 -12.74 15.94 14.52
N ARG A 90 -12.59 16.15 13.21
CA ARG A 90 -13.58 16.91 12.43
C ARG A 90 -14.92 16.18 12.37
N HIS A 91 -14.93 14.84 12.40
CA HIS A 91 -16.16 14.06 12.45
C HIS A 91 -16.99 14.41 13.70
N ALA A 92 -16.38 14.36 14.86
CA ALA A 92 -17.06 14.74 16.10
C ALA A 92 -17.57 16.20 16.07
N LYS A 93 -16.73 17.13 15.59
CA LYS A 93 -17.09 18.56 15.44
C LYS A 93 -18.25 18.79 14.46
N ALA A 94 -18.41 17.91 13.49
CA ALA A 94 -19.51 17.91 12.52
C ALA A 94 -20.70 17.05 12.96
N SER A 95 -20.74 16.62 14.23
CA SER A 95 -21.77 15.75 14.79
C SER A 95 -21.88 14.37 14.13
N VAL A 96 -20.81 13.90 13.47
CA VAL A 96 -20.72 12.55 12.94
C VAL A 96 -20.26 11.63 14.06
N GLY A 97 -21.21 10.97 14.73
CA GLY A 97 -20.98 10.09 15.88
C GLY A 97 -20.58 8.68 15.49
N CYS A 98 -20.30 7.86 16.50
CA CYS A 98 -19.86 6.47 16.35
C CYS A 98 -20.80 5.65 15.45
N GLU A 99 -22.09 5.77 15.67
CA GLU A 99 -23.12 4.98 15.01
C GLU A 99 -23.35 5.34 13.53
N HIS A 100 -22.80 6.47 13.05
CA HIS A 100 -22.85 6.81 11.62
C HIS A 100 -21.95 5.88 10.79
N CYS A 101 -20.92 5.33 11.43
CA CYS A 101 -20.01 4.36 10.80
C CYS A 101 -20.30 2.93 11.27
N HIS A 102 -20.63 2.75 12.55
CA HIS A 102 -20.81 1.44 13.16
C HIS A 102 -22.26 0.94 13.12
N GLY A 103 -23.23 1.77 12.70
CA GLY A 103 -24.65 1.46 12.76
C GLY A 103 -25.24 1.55 14.18
N PRO A 104 -26.56 1.32 14.35
CA PRO A 104 -27.26 1.48 15.62
C PRO A 104 -26.68 0.57 16.72
N GLY A 105 -26.38 1.15 17.89
CA GLY A 105 -25.61 0.52 18.96
C GLY A 105 -26.35 -0.02 20.16
N SER A 106 -27.71 0.07 20.24
CA SER A 106 -28.43 -0.31 21.47
C SER A 106 -28.15 -1.74 21.93
N LYS A 107 -28.20 -2.70 21.03
CA LYS A 107 -27.94 -4.12 21.36
C LYS A 107 -26.49 -4.37 21.81
N HIS A 108 -25.53 -3.68 21.21
CA HIS A 108 -24.14 -3.77 21.65
C HIS A 108 -23.95 -3.13 23.03
N ALA A 109 -24.59 -2.00 23.30
CA ALA A 109 -24.52 -1.33 24.59
C ALA A 109 -25.14 -2.16 25.74
N GLU A 110 -26.12 -3.02 25.43
CA GLU A 110 -26.73 -3.96 26.36
C GLU A 110 -25.92 -5.26 26.50
N ALA A 111 -25.45 -5.80 25.40
CA ALA A 111 -24.71 -7.06 25.34
C ALA A 111 -23.48 -6.91 24.39
N PRO A 112 -22.32 -6.44 24.90
CA PRO A 112 -21.14 -6.19 24.10
C PRO A 112 -20.67 -7.43 23.35
N SER A 113 -20.78 -7.40 22.02
CA SER A 113 -20.32 -8.45 21.10
C SER A 113 -20.04 -7.86 19.72
N LYS A 114 -19.14 -8.46 18.98
CA LYS A 114 -18.91 -8.13 17.57
C LYS A 114 -20.12 -8.45 16.68
N ASP A 115 -20.98 -9.37 17.11
CA ASP A 115 -22.21 -9.74 16.38
C ASP A 115 -23.31 -8.68 16.51
N ASN A 116 -23.21 -7.79 17.50
CA ASN A 116 -24.19 -6.76 17.82
C ASN A 116 -23.81 -5.37 17.32
N LEU A 117 -22.67 -5.23 16.62
CA LEU A 117 -22.19 -3.95 16.08
C LEU A 117 -21.34 -4.18 14.85
N LEU A 118 -21.50 -3.37 13.82
CA LEU A 118 -20.59 -3.37 12.67
C LEU A 118 -19.19 -2.98 13.12
N THR A 119 -18.27 -3.93 13.05
CA THR A 119 -16.86 -3.78 13.45
C THR A 119 -15.95 -4.53 12.50
N TYR A 120 -14.68 -4.73 12.88
CA TYR A 120 -13.75 -5.50 12.08
C TYR A 120 -14.28 -6.92 11.78
N PRO A 121 -14.06 -7.44 10.55
CA PRO A 121 -13.34 -6.80 9.45
C PRO A 121 -14.21 -5.90 8.55
N ASN A 122 -15.53 -6.04 8.58
CA ASN A 122 -16.46 -5.43 7.60
C ASN A 122 -16.52 -3.89 7.68
N ILE A 123 -16.27 -3.29 8.84
CA ILE A 123 -16.24 -1.83 9.02
C ILE A 123 -15.16 -1.15 8.15
N THR A 124 -14.18 -1.90 7.66
CA THR A 124 -13.09 -1.35 6.83
C THR A 124 -13.49 -1.06 5.39
N ARG A 125 -14.69 -1.46 4.96
CA ARG A 125 -15.19 -1.27 3.59
C ARG A 125 -15.38 0.23 3.28
N SER A 126 -14.90 0.64 2.11
CA SER A 126 -14.98 2.06 1.67
C SER A 126 -16.39 2.60 1.57
N VAL A 127 -17.39 1.73 1.37
CA VAL A 127 -18.81 2.13 1.35
C VAL A 127 -19.26 2.79 2.66
N VAL A 128 -18.65 2.46 3.79
CA VAL A 128 -18.91 3.11 5.08
C VAL A 128 -18.64 4.62 5.00
N CYS A 129 -17.54 5.00 4.37
CA CYS A 129 -17.17 6.41 4.16
C CYS A 129 -17.98 7.02 3.01
N GLY A 130 -18.29 6.21 2.01
CA GLY A 130 -19.02 6.61 0.81
C GLY A 130 -20.42 7.17 1.04
N GLN A 131 -21.01 6.89 2.19
CA GLN A 131 -22.32 7.46 2.59
C GLN A 131 -22.29 8.99 2.63
N CYS A 132 -21.16 9.59 3.01
CA CYS A 132 -20.97 11.05 3.11
C CYS A 132 -19.92 11.56 2.13
N HIS A 133 -18.85 10.80 1.87
CA HIS A 133 -17.73 11.15 1.00
C HIS A 133 -17.92 10.61 -0.44
N GLY A 134 -19.10 10.80 -1.01
CA GLY A 134 -19.50 10.26 -2.31
C GLY A 134 -18.49 10.52 -3.46
N PRO A 135 -18.00 11.74 -3.68
CA PRO A 135 -17.03 12.02 -4.75
C PRO A 135 -15.73 11.22 -4.60
N SER A 136 -15.15 11.19 -3.39
CA SER A 136 -13.91 10.44 -3.12
C SER A 136 -14.14 8.92 -3.23
N TYR A 137 -15.29 8.43 -2.77
CA TYR A 137 -15.69 7.03 -2.90
C TYR A 137 -15.86 6.62 -4.37
N ASN A 138 -16.50 7.47 -5.19
CA ASN A 138 -16.66 7.20 -6.61
C ASN A 138 -15.31 7.19 -7.35
N ASP A 139 -14.41 8.11 -7.02
CA ASP A 139 -13.03 8.08 -7.54
C ASP A 139 -12.31 6.79 -7.13
N HIS A 140 -12.40 6.41 -5.84
CA HIS A 140 -11.76 5.19 -5.31
C HIS A 140 -12.24 3.93 -6.03
N LYS A 141 -13.55 3.81 -6.31
CA LYS A 141 -14.10 2.67 -7.07
C LYS A 141 -13.51 2.51 -8.48
N LEU A 142 -12.96 3.57 -9.05
CA LEU A 142 -12.27 3.52 -10.35
C LEU A 142 -10.80 3.13 -10.22
N SER A 143 -10.28 3.01 -9.01
CA SER A 143 -8.89 2.66 -8.74
C SER A 143 -8.71 1.15 -8.55
N LYS A 144 -7.51 0.65 -8.83
CA LYS A 144 -7.14 -0.73 -8.52
C LYS A 144 -7.11 -1.03 -7.01
N HIS A 145 -7.12 -0.03 -6.16
CA HIS A 145 -7.24 -0.20 -4.72
C HIS A 145 -8.62 -0.73 -4.28
N ALA A 146 -9.67 -0.43 -5.05
CA ALA A 146 -11.02 -0.95 -4.81
C ALA A 146 -11.21 -2.40 -5.27
N GLU A 147 -10.27 -2.94 -6.03
CA GLU A 147 -10.31 -4.31 -6.50
C GLU A 147 -9.59 -5.23 -5.50
N MET A 148 -10.10 -6.44 -5.40
CA MET A 148 -9.41 -7.51 -4.69
C MET A 148 -8.32 -8.10 -5.58
N VAL A 149 -7.21 -8.46 -4.99
CA VAL A 149 -6.21 -9.26 -5.68
C VAL A 149 -6.75 -10.69 -5.78
N GLU A 150 -7.12 -11.11 -6.98
CA GLU A 150 -7.75 -12.41 -7.24
C GLU A 150 -6.95 -13.58 -6.65
N GLU A 151 -5.62 -13.48 -6.68
CA GLU A 151 -4.71 -14.47 -6.15
C GLU A 151 -4.88 -14.73 -4.64
N LEU A 152 -5.41 -13.76 -3.89
CA LEU A 152 -5.67 -13.94 -2.45
C LEU A 152 -6.98 -14.67 -2.16
N VAL A 153 -7.84 -14.81 -3.16
CA VAL A 153 -9.12 -15.53 -3.07
C VAL A 153 -8.98 -16.98 -3.46
N ASP A 154 -7.96 -17.30 -4.26
CA ASP A 154 -7.70 -18.68 -4.63
C ASP A 154 -7.22 -19.45 -3.41
N LEU A 155 -8.06 -20.37 -2.91
CA LEU A 155 -7.74 -21.25 -1.78
C LEU A 155 -6.49 -22.09 -2.04
N ASN A 156 -6.16 -22.34 -3.32
CA ASN A 156 -4.92 -23.03 -3.69
C ASN A 156 -3.69 -22.13 -3.46
N PHE A 157 -3.83 -20.80 -3.55
CA PHE A 157 -2.76 -19.87 -3.17
C PHE A 157 -2.46 -19.91 -1.68
N VAL A 158 -3.47 -20.09 -0.86
CA VAL A 158 -3.32 -20.21 0.60
C VAL A 158 -2.69 -21.55 1.00
N GLY A 159 -2.69 -22.53 0.10
CA GLY A 159 -1.88 -23.73 0.02
C GLY A 159 -1.62 -24.49 1.32
N SER A 160 -0.48 -25.15 1.37
CA SER A 160 -0.05 -26.01 2.47
C SER A 160 0.37 -25.26 3.75
N ASN A 161 0.61 -23.93 3.67
CA ASN A 161 0.96 -23.11 4.83
C ASN A 161 0.31 -21.71 4.77
N PRO A 162 -1.01 -21.61 5.02
CA PRO A 162 -1.77 -20.36 4.96
C PRO A 162 -1.17 -19.27 5.87
N ARG A 163 -0.68 -19.64 7.05
CA ARG A 163 -0.14 -18.71 8.04
C ARG A 163 1.02 -17.87 7.50
N THR A 164 1.97 -18.50 6.81
CA THR A 164 3.17 -17.79 6.33
C THR A 164 2.82 -16.83 5.20
N TYR A 165 2.01 -17.26 4.25
CA TYR A 165 1.74 -16.48 3.05
C TYR A 165 0.64 -15.42 3.25
N VAL A 166 -0.48 -15.81 3.85
CA VAL A 166 -1.61 -14.90 4.07
C VAL A 166 -1.19 -13.70 4.93
N ALA A 167 -0.55 -13.92 6.07
CA ALA A 167 -0.15 -12.84 6.96
C ALA A 167 0.81 -11.83 6.29
N VAL A 168 1.77 -12.32 5.50
CA VAL A 168 2.73 -11.48 4.78
C VAL A 168 2.04 -10.71 3.64
N CYS A 169 1.21 -11.37 2.84
CA CYS A 169 0.54 -10.76 1.70
C CYS A 169 -0.56 -9.79 2.15
N TYR A 170 -1.36 -10.18 3.14
CA TYR A 170 -2.50 -9.39 3.63
C TYR A 170 -2.11 -8.06 4.27
N ARG A 171 -0.87 -7.90 4.73
CA ARG A 171 -0.38 -6.58 5.19
C ARG A 171 -0.49 -5.48 4.12
N CYS A 172 -0.47 -5.84 2.83
CA CYS A 172 -0.55 -4.92 1.71
C CYS A 172 -1.76 -5.16 0.81
N HIS A 173 -2.29 -6.38 0.78
CA HIS A 173 -3.33 -6.80 -0.16
C HIS A 173 -4.71 -7.04 0.49
N SER A 174 -4.85 -6.77 1.78
CA SER A 174 -6.14 -6.80 2.47
C SER A 174 -6.26 -5.61 3.40
N SER A 175 -7.11 -4.66 3.04
CA SER A 175 -7.44 -3.54 3.91
C SER A 175 -7.97 -4.01 5.26
N ALA A 176 -8.86 -5.00 5.27
CA ALA A 176 -9.43 -5.56 6.48
C ALA A 176 -8.37 -6.09 7.44
N PHE A 177 -7.47 -6.95 6.94
CA PHE A 177 -6.39 -7.49 7.75
C PHE A 177 -5.41 -6.41 8.23
N ARG A 178 -4.96 -5.53 7.31
CA ARG A 178 -4.00 -4.49 7.64
C ARG A 178 -4.51 -3.57 8.72
N VAL A 179 -5.73 -3.06 8.58
CA VAL A 179 -6.27 -2.09 9.51
C VAL A 179 -6.52 -2.72 10.88
N GLU A 180 -7.10 -3.91 10.95
CA GLU A 180 -7.36 -4.59 12.21
C GLU A 180 -6.09 -5.08 12.88
N GLN A 181 -5.23 -5.79 12.17
CA GLN A 181 -4.10 -6.51 12.76
C GLN A 181 -2.82 -5.66 12.90
N VAL A 182 -2.69 -4.58 12.15
CA VAL A 182 -1.49 -3.74 12.16
C VAL A 182 -1.81 -2.31 12.59
N ASP A 183 -2.57 -1.58 11.78
CA ASP A 183 -2.66 -0.13 11.89
C ASP A 183 -3.43 0.32 13.14
N PHE A 184 -4.51 -0.37 13.49
CA PHE A 184 -5.24 -0.10 14.73
C PHE A 184 -4.38 -0.39 15.97
N LYS A 185 -3.67 -1.51 15.98
CA LYS A 185 -2.79 -1.88 17.10
C LYS A 185 -1.65 -0.87 17.28
N LEU A 186 -1.02 -0.40 16.19
CA LEU A 186 -0.03 0.69 16.24
C LEU A 186 -0.65 1.96 16.80
N ALA A 187 -1.86 2.30 16.35
CA ALA A 187 -2.55 3.50 16.76
C ALA A 187 -2.89 3.55 18.25
N VAL A 188 -3.06 2.40 18.90
CA VAL A 188 -3.28 2.27 20.34
C VAL A 188 -2.00 1.97 21.13
N GLY A 189 -0.84 2.17 20.52
CA GLY A 189 0.45 2.15 21.20
C GLY A 189 1.15 0.80 21.26
N LYS A 190 0.68 -0.22 20.54
CA LYS A 190 1.40 -1.50 20.44
C LYS A 190 2.67 -1.34 19.60
N THR A 191 3.73 -2.00 20.05
CA THR A 191 4.99 -2.07 19.31
C THR A 191 4.88 -3.01 18.11
N ARG A 192 5.83 -2.88 17.18
CA ARG A 192 5.90 -3.78 16.02
C ARG A 192 6.08 -5.25 16.46
N ASP A 193 6.93 -5.51 17.44
CA ASP A 193 7.19 -6.86 17.94
C ASP A 193 5.96 -7.49 18.59
N GLU A 194 5.17 -6.70 19.36
CA GLU A 194 3.90 -7.16 19.92
C GLU A 194 2.89 -7.49 18.81
N ILE A 195 2.84 -6.68 17.75
CA ILE A 195 1.95 -6.89 16.60
C ILE A 195 2.36 -8.15 15.84
N ASP A 196 3.65 -8.32 15.56
CA ASP A 196 4.15 -9.47 14.83
C ASP A 196 3.96 -10.76 15.65
N THR A 197 4.16 -10.70 16.96
CA THR A 197 3.85 -11.81 17.88
C THR A 197 2.36 -12.16 17.82
N ALA A 198 1.47 -11.18 17.88
CA ALA A 198 0.02 -11.40 17.82
C ALA A 198 -0.43 -11.96 16.46
N ILE A 199 0.14 -11.48 15.35
CA ILE A 199 -0.15 -12.00 14.01
C ILE A 199 0.33 -13.46 13.88
N ASN A 200 1.52 -13.75 14.40
CA ASN A 200 2.06 -15.12 14.40
C ASN A 200 1.28 -16.09 15.31
N ALA A 201 0.52 -15.58 16.26
CA ALA A 201 -0.37 -16.39 17.10
C ALA A 201 -1.74 -16.67 16.47
N LEU A 202 -2.11 -15.98 15.36
CA LEU A 202 -3.38 -16.25 14.66
C LEU A 202 -3.39 -17.69 14.12
N THR A 203 -4.53 -18.36 14.26
CA THR A 203 -4.73 -19.69 13.65
C THR A 203 -4.92 -19.57 12.14
N ASN A 204 -4.73 -20.67 11.41
CA ASN A 204 -5.04 -20.72 9.97
C ASN A 204 -6.49 -20.36 9.70
N GLU A 205 -7.41 -20.80 10.53
CA GLU A 205 -8.84 -20.51 10.48
C GLU A 205 -9.13 -19.01 10.59
N GLN A 206 -8.49 -18.33 11.55
CA GLN A 206 -8.58 -16.90 11.71
C GLN A 206 -8.01 -16.13 10.51
N LEU A 207 -6.90 -16.59 9.94
CA LEU A 207 -6.32 -15.99 8.72
C LEU A 207 -7.22 -16.21 7.52
N MET A 208 -7.79 -17.40 7.36
CA MET A 208 -8.70 -17.74 6.26
C MET A 208 -10.02 -16.96 6.33
N ALA A 209 -10.45 -16.54 7.52
CA ALA A 209 -11.64 -15.70 7.68
C ALA A 209 -11.53 -14.32 6.99
N TYR A 210 -10.32 -13.86 6.68
CA TYR A 210 -10.12 -12.62 5.92
C TYR A 210 -10.36 -12.78 4.41
N VAL A 211 -10.32 -13.99 3.86
CA VAL A 211 -10.52 -14.23 2.41
C VAL A 211 -11.85 -13.66 1.92
N PRO A 212 -13.01 -13.98 2.52
CA PRO A 212 -14.30 -13.48 2.05
C PRO A 212 -14.49 -11.96 2.22
N VAL A 213 -13.74 -11.34 3.13
CA VAL A 213 -13.90 -9.92 3.50
C VAL A 213 -12.80 -9.02 2.94
N SER A 214 -11.83 -9.59 2.23
CA SER A 214 -10.75 -8.84 1.57
C SER A 214 -11.19 -8.29 0.22
N HIS A 215 -12.34 -7.62 0.19
CA HIS A 215 -12.93 -7.10 -1.06
C HIS A 215 -12.23 -5.87 -1.62
N GLU A 216 -11.37 -5.22 -0.85
CA GLU A 216 -10.62 -4.04 -1.24
C GLU A 216 -9.16 -4.22 -0.82
N THR A 217 -8.25 -4.09 -1.77
CA THR A 217 -6.81 -4.15 -1.49
C THR A 217 -6.41 -3.03 -0.53
N ALA A 218 -6.86 -1.82 -0.80
CA ALA A 218 -6.69 -0.67 0.09
C ALA A 218 -7.98 0.16 0.10
N SER A 219 -8.71 0.12 1.20
CA SER A 219 -9.90 0.95 1.42
C SER A 219 -9.52 2.34 1.95
N CYS A 220 -10.52 3.20 2.15
CA CYS A 220 -10.33 4.53 2.72
C CYS A 220 -9.57 4.48 4.05
N VAL A 221 -9.93 3.54 4.92
CA VAL A 221 -9.31 3.41 6.26
C VAL A 221 -7.90 2.84 6.23
N THR A 222 -7.41 2.34 5.11
CA THR A 222 -5.99 1.97 4.96
C THR A 222 -5.08 3.19 5.04
N CYS A 223 -5.55 4.31 4.52
CA CYS A 223 -4.80 5.58 4.50
C CYS A 223 -5.26 6.54 5.59
N HIS A 224 -6.54 6.52 6.00
CA HIS A 224 -7.13 7.45 6.95
C HIS A 224 -7.51 6.76 8.26
N ASP A 225 -7.30 7.44 9.41
CA ASP A 225 -7.77 7.00 10.71
C ASP A 225 -9.00 7.81 11.13
N PRO A 226 -10.22 7.28 11.04
CA PRO A 226 -11.43 8.03 11.35
C PRO A 226 -11.56 8.40 12.83
N HIS A 227 -10.78 7.80 13.71
CA HIS A 227 -10.83 8.02 15.14
C HIS A 227 -9.83 9.06 15.65
N ARG A 228 -8.91 9.58 14.81
CA ARG A 228 -7.81 10.42 15.29
C ARG A 228 -7.47 11.56 14.33
N ASN A 229 -7.23 12.74 14.88
CA ASN A 229 -6.40 13.74 14.23
C ASN A 229 -4.94 13.33 14.41
N THR A 230 -4.32 12.89 13.34
CA THR A 230 -2.90 12.55 13.34
C THR A 230 -2.05 13.81 13.13
N GLN A 231 -0.76 13.71 13.39
CA GLN A 231 0.20 14.78 13.08
C GLN A 231 0.47 14.94 11.58
N TYR A 232 -0.01 14.00 10.76
CA TYR A 232 0.30 13.97 9.33
C TYR A 232 -0.69 14.81 8.53
N LEU A 233 -0.15 15.68 7.69
CA LEU A 233 -0.93 16.59 6.85
C LEU A 233 -0.82 16.20 5.38
N THR A 234 -1.77 16.64 4.57
CA THR A 234 -1.64 16.57 3.11
C THR A 234 -0.53 17.52 2.63
N LYS A 235 -0.13 17.41 1.37
CA LYS A 235 0.85 18.32 0.77
C LYS A 235 0.41 19.82 0.78
N GLU A 236 -0.90 20.07 0.91
CA GLU A 236 -1.47 21.41 1.07
C GLU A 236 -1.60 21.82 2.55
N GLY A 237 -1.01 21.09 3.48
CA GLY A 237 -1.07 21.37 4.92
C GLY A 237 -2.43 21.11 5.56
N LYS A 238 -3.30 20.33 4.93
CA LYS A 238 -4.65 20.03 5.47
C LYS A 238 -4.64 18.78 6.34
N GLN A 239 -5.35 18.83 7.47
CA GLN A 239 -5.62 17.66 8.30
C GLN A 239 -6.61 16.74 7.56
N ALA A 240 -6.14 15.55 7.21
CA ALA A 240 -6.93 14.51 6.55
C ALA A 240 -6.91 13.19 7.34
N MET A 241 -6.50 13.23 8.60
CA MET A 241 -6.42 12.05 9.48
C MET A 241 -5.59 10.90 8.88
N LEU A 242 -4.47 11.23 8.22
CA LEU A 242 -3.62 10.25 7.56
C LEU A 242 -2.93 9.33 8.59
N ARG A 243 -2.89 8.04 8.33
CA ARG A 243 -2.18 7.08 9.20
C ARG A 243 -0.67 7.19 9.11
N ARG A 244 -0.14 7.65 7.98
CA ARG A 244 1.29 7.84 7.73
C ARG A 244 1.54 9.15 6.99
N ALA A 245 2.77 9.61 7.07
CA ALA A 245 3.17 10.84 6.40
C ALA A 245 3.24 10.66 4.87
N ILE A 246 2.93 11.73 4.15
CA ILE A 246 3.24 11.87 2.73
C ILE A 246 4.66 12.38 2.50
N GLU A 247 5.32 12.87 3.55
CA GLU A 247 6.75 13.19 3.58
C GLU A 247 7.33 12.70 4.92
N SER A 248 8.23 11.73 4.88
CA SER A 248 8.74 11.04 6.05
C SER A 248 10.16 10.55 5.86
N THR A 249 10.89 10.45 6.96
CA THR A 249 12.15 9.70 7.06
C THR A 249 11.95 8.32 7.72
N ASP A 250 10.74 8.03 8.17
CA ASP A 250 10.41 6.77 8.84
C ASP A 250 10.39 5.62 7.84
N THR A 251 11.20 4.60 8.09
CA THR A 251 11.33 3.39 7.27
C THR A 251 10.48 2.22 7.79
N THR A 252 9.64 2.45 8.79
CA THR A 252 8.70 1.43 9.28
C THR A 252 7.81 0.93 8.14
N ASP A 253 7.64 -0.38 8.00
CA ASP A 253 6.95 -1.05 6.90
C ASP A 253 7.64 -0.99 5.52
N ILE A 254 8.78 -0.32 5.39
CA ILE A 254 9.63 -0.40 4.21
C ILE A 254 10.55 -1.61 4.37
N ALA A 255 10.72 -2.39 3.30
CA ALA A 255 11.55 -3.58 3.35
C ALA A 255 12.98 -3.27 3.80
N PRO A 256 13.60 -4.11 4.64
CA PRO A 256 14.98 -3.93 5.09
C PRO A 256 15.96 -3.77 3.90
N GLY A 257 16.95 -2.90 4.07
CA GLY A 257 17.94 -2.61 3.03
C GLY A 257 17.48 -1.67 1.91
N THR A 258 16.25 -1.17 1.99
CA THR A 258 15.65 -0.29 0.99
C THR A 258 15.59 1.21 1.41
N PRO A 259 16.07 1.64 2.58
CA PRO A 259 15.98 3.05 2.94
C PRO A 259 16.75 3.90 1.91
N PRO A 260 16.18 5.01 1.47
CA PRO A 260 16.81 5.90 0.53
C PRO A 260 17.96 6.64 1.23
N LYS A 261 19.17 6.13 1.14
CA LYS A 261 20.35 6.77 1.73
C LYS A 261 20.62 8.19 1.20
N GLN A 262 20.00 8.54 0.06
CA GLN A 262 20.23 9.80 -0.62
C GLN A 262 19.04 10.76 -0.57
N HIS A 263 17.88 10.32 -0.12
CA HIS A 263 16.70 11.14 0.05
C HIS A 263 16.35 11.23 1.52
N THR A 264 16.20 12.45 2.04
CA THR A 264 15.86 12.69 3.44
C THR A 264 14.40 12.43 3.74
N THR A 265 13.53 12.55 2.73
CA THR A 265 12.08 12.35 2.87
C THR A 265 11.51 11.56 1.69
N PHE A 266 10.45 10.81 1.95
CA PHE A 266 9.71 10.05 0.94
C PHE A 266 8.24 9.88 1.33
N ASN A 267 7.40 9.53 0.37
CA ASN A 267 5.98 9.28 0.60
C ASN A 267 5.77 7.93 1.27
N HIS A 268 5.72 7.93 2.61
CA HIS A 268 5.64 6.70 3.41
C HIS A 268 4.31 5.97 3.25
N ILE A 269 3.19 6.71 3.14
CA ILE A 269 1.86 6.08 3.04
C ILE A 269 1.74 5.18 1.80
N CYS A 270 2.35 5.57 0.68
CA CYS A 270 2.39 4.75 -0.53
C CYS A 270 3.51 3.71 -0.48
N ALA A 271 4.72 4.12 -0.06
CA ALA A 271 5.89 3.27 0.00
C ALA A 271 5.74 2.06 0.93
N SER A 272 4.89 2.15 1.95
CA SER A 272 4.62 1.02 2.86
C SER A 272 4.06 -0.23 2.17
N CYS A 273 3.44 -0.07 0.99
CA CYS A 273 2.95 -1.16 0.15
C CYS A 273 3.68 -1.21 -1.20
N HIS A 274 3.92 -0.06 -1.83
CA HIS A 274 4.55 0.05 -3.16
C HIS A 274 6.08 0.05 -3.07
N ASN A 275 6.66 -0.95 -2.42
CA ASN A 275 8.10 -1.18 -2.36
C ASN A 275 8.47 -2.57 -2.87
N GLY A 276 9.63 -2.67 -3.51
CA GLY A 276 10.13 -3.90 -4.12
C GLY A 276 10.91 -4.75 -3.14
N ARG A 277 10.27 -5.27 -2.10
CA ARG A 277 10.90 -6.19 -1.13
C ARG A 277 11.81 -7.18 -1.82
N GLY A 278 13.07 -7.30 -1.36
CA GLY A 278 14.11 -8.09 -2.03
C GLY A 278 14.81 -7.37 -3.19
N ALA A 279 14.55 -6.08 -3.39
CA ALA A 279 15.34 -5.23 -4.28
C ALA A 279 16.79 -5.05 -3.77
N ASN A 280 17.69 -4.66 -4.68
CA ASN A 280 19.13 -4.56 -4.43
C ASN A 280 19.75 -5.89 -3.95
N PRO A 281 19.58 -7.00 -4.69
CA PRO A 281 20.05 -8.31 -4.27
C PRO A 281 21.56 -8.41 -4.36
N ALA A 282 22.18 -9.10 -3.41
CA ALA A 282 23.53 -9.61 -3.56
C ALA A 282 23.57 -10.72 -4.62
N ASP A 283 24.75 -11.00 -5.18
CA ASP A 283 24.92 -12.07 -6.17
C ASP A 283 24.42 -13.42 -5.66
N SER A 284 24.69 -13.76 -4.39
CA SER A 284 24.20 -14.99 -3.77
C SER A 284 22.67 -15.11 -3.81
N ALA A 285 21.96 -13.98 -3.68
CA ALA A 285 20.50 -13.97 -3.82
C ALA A 285 20.04 -14.13 -5.27
N LEU A 286 20.82 -13.64 -6.24
CA LEU A 286 20.57 -13.88 -7.68
C LEU A 286 20.87 -15.31 -8.09
N GLU A 287 21.84 -15.94 -7.45
CA GLU A 287 22.20 -17.33 -7.70
C GLU A 287 21.17 -18.31 -7.15
N THR A 288 20.64 -18.05 -5.97
CA THR A 288 19.65 -18.90 -5.29
C THR A 288 18.21 -18.61 -5.68
N GLY A 289 17.89 -17.35 -5.96
CA GLY A 289 16.56 -16.91 -6.39
C GLY A 289 16.31 -17.21 -7.87
N THR A 290 16.07 -18.48 -8.20
CA THR A 290 16.04 -18.97 -9.60
C THR A 290 14.64 -19.15 -10.18
N ALA A 291 13.61 -19.19 -9.32
CA ALA A 291 12.23 -19.37 -9.75
C ALA A 291 11.64 -18.13 -10.43
N ARG A 292 11.89 -16.98 -9.85
CA ARG A 292 11.36 -15.67 -10.26
C ARG A 292 12.26 -14.55 -9.72
N PRO A 293 12.11 -13.30 -10.20
CA PRO A 293 12.84 -12.16 -9.65
C PRO A 293 12.64 -12.02 -8.14
N ASN A 294 13.70 -11.69 -7.42
CA ASN A 294 13.67 -11.59 -5.95
C ASN A 294 12.82 -10.41 -5.44
N MET A 295 12.76 -9.30 -6.21
CA MET A 295 11.94 -8.14 -5.82
C MET A 295 10.46 -8.44 -5.99
N HIS A 296 9.64 -7.82 -5.14
CA HIS A 296 8.19 -7.80 -5.27
C HIS A 296 7.73 -6.95 -6.47
N GLU A 297 6.55 -7.21 -6.99
CA GLU A 297 6.00 -6.53 -8.18
C GLU A 297 5.65 -5.05 -7.99
N SER A 298 5.64 -4.57 -6.76
CA SER A 298 5.31 -3.19 -6.40
C SER A 298 6.55 -2.34 -6.13
N ASN A 299 7.56 -2.35 -7.03
CA ASN A 299 8.83 -1.66 -6.83
C ASN A 299 8.84 -0.17 -7.24
N GLN A 300 7.67 0.47 -7.31
CA GLN A 300 7.53 1.85 -7.77
C GLN A 300 8.28 2.84 -6.88
N PHE A 301 8.22 2.66 -5.56
CA PHE A 301 9.00 3.46 -4.61
C PHE A 301 10.49 3.34 -4.89
N ASN A 302 10.99 2.13 -5.09
CA ASN A 302 12.41 1.88 -5.34
C ASN A 302 12.86 2.54 -6.65
N MET A 303 12.05 2.41 -7.71
CA MET A 303 12.36 3.04 -9.00
C MET A 303 12.36 4.56 -8.88
N LEU A 304 11.36 5.15 -8.22
CA LEU A 304 11.30 6.60 -8.01
C LEU A 304 12.53 7.11 -7.27
N MET A 305 12.93 6.44 -6.18
CA MET A 305 14.09 6.81 -5.37
C MET A 305 15.44 6.47 -6.02
N GLY A 306 15.43 5.77 -7.14
CA GLY A 306 16.65 5.36 -7.83
C GLY A 306 17.48 4.34 -7.07
N ILE A 307 16.84 3.33 -6.46
CA ILE A 307 17.47 2.28 -5.65
C ILE A 307 16.87 0.91 -5.97
N GLY A 308 17.61 -0.15 -5.75
CA GLY A 308 17.08 -1.51 -5.73
C GLY A 308 17.35 -2.37 -6.95
N GLY A 309 17.88 -1.82 -8.04
CA GLY A 309 18.40 -2.58 -9.17
C GLY A 309 19.86 -3.03 -8.94
N VAL A 310 20.39 -3.83 -9.83
CA VAL A 310 21.83 -4.13 -9.91
C VAL A 310 22.51 -2.93 -10.58
N GLU A 311 23.28 -2.18 -9.80
CA GLU A 311 23.77 -0.84 -10.19
C GLU A 311 25.16 -0.84 -10.83
N GLY A 312 25.88 -1.98 -10.80
CA GLY A 312 27.25 -2.06 -11.27
C GLY A 312 28.23 -1.23 -10.40
N THR A 313 29.41 -0.94 -10.95
CA THR A 313 30.50 -0.23 -10.24
C THR A 313 30.60 1.27 -10.56
N GLY A 314 29.84 1.75 -11.54
CA GLY A 314 29.89 3.14 -11.99
C GLY A 314 29.04 4.09 -11.15
N PRO A 315 29.19 5.41 -11.36
CA PRO A 315 28.35 6.40 -10.68
C PRO A 315 26.89 6.27 -11.11
N VAL A 316 25.98 6.32 -10.12
CA VAL A 316 24.54 6.18 -10.35
C VAL A 316 23.87 7.54 -10.20
N VAL A 317 23.18 7.98 -11.25
CA VAL A 317 22.36 9.20 -11.20
C VAL A 317 20.99 8.83 -10.68
N ARG A 318 20.68 9.28 -9.47
CA ARG A 318 19.41 8.98 -8.77
C ARG A 318 18.50 10.20 -8.65
N ASN A 319 19.11 11.36 -8.42
CA ASN A 319 18.37 12.59 -8.13
C ASN A 319 17.75 13.18 -9.39
N MET A 320 16.48 13.44 -9.35
CA MET A 320 15.76 14.17 -10.38
C MET A 320 14.50 14.84 -9.79
N ALA A 321 13.91 15.75 -10.55
CA ALA A 321 12.76 16.55 -10.08
C ALA A 321 11.57 15.70 -9.59
N HIS A 322 11.30 14.54 -10.16
CA HIS A 322 10.20 13.69 -9.71
C HIS A 322 10.41 13.14 -8.29
N THR A 323 11.66 12.87 -7.88
CA THR A 323 11.97 12.38 -6.53
C THR A 323 11.78 13.45 -5.45
N THR A 324 11.83 14.72 -5.84
CA THR A 324 11.67 15.87 -4.95
C THR A 324 10.36 16.64 -5.14
N ALA A 325 9.46 16.13 -5.99
CA ALA A 325 8.14 16.73 -6.15
C ALA A 325 7.38 16.70 -4.81
N PRO A 326 6.75 17.81 -4.38
CA PRO A 326 6.00 17.87 -3.12
C PRO A 326 4.96 16.76 -3.02
N GLY A 327 5.03 15.91 -1.99
CA GLY A 327 4.16 14.76 -1.83
C GLY A 327 4.44 13.59 -2.78
N GLN A 328 5.43 13.70 -3.67
CA GLN A 328 5.91 12.62 -4.56
C GLN A 328 4.76 11.85 -5.25
N CYS A 329 4.50 10.61 -4.83
CA CYS A 329 3.45 9.75 -5.41
C CYS A 329 2.10 10.46 -5.50
N THR A 330 1.68 11.16 -4.43
CA THR A 330 0.39 11.86 -4.38
C THR A 330 0.35 13.09 -5.28
N HIS A 331 1.51 13.67 -5.64
CA HIS A 331 1.57 14.78 -6.58
C HIS A 331 0.98 14.40 -7.94
N CYS A 332 1.41 13.27 -8.47
CA CYS A 332 1.03 12.80 -9.81
C CYS A 332 -0.22 11.90 -9.79
N HIS A 333 -0.34 11.02 -8.78
CA HIS A 333 -1.39 10.02 -8.72
C HIS A 333 -2.67 10.48 -8.00
N MET A 334 -2.59 11.54 -7.20
CA MET A 334 -3.73 12.13 -6.48
C MET A 334 -3.81 13.65 -6.67
N PRO A 335 -3.75 14.14 -7.93
CA PRO A 335 -3.80 15.58 -8.17
C PRO A 335 -5.13 16.13 -7.66
N ASN A 336 -5.09 17.29 -6.96
CA ASN A 336 -6.26 17.93 -6.35
C ASN A 336 -7.02 17.02 -5.35
N GLY A 337 -6.33 16.02 -4.76
CA GLY A 337 -6.94 15.08 -3.80
C GLY A 337 -7.87 14.04 -4.44
N ARG A 338 -7.81 13.83 -5.74
CA ARG A 338 -8.60 12.79 -6.42
C ARG A 338 -8.11 11.38 -6.06
N HIS A 339 -9.04 10.47 -5.86
CA HIS A 339 -8.76 9.10 -5.39
C HIS A 339 -8.81 8.05 -6.51
N THR A 340 -8.75 8.44 -7.77
CA THR A 340 -8.65 7.50 -8.90
C THR A 340 -7.29 6.82 -9.01
N MET A 341 -6.28 7.35 -8.33
CA MET A 341 -4.87 6.90 -8.35
C MET A 341 -4.26 6.88 -9.76
N THR A 342 -4.89 7.54 -10.73
CA THR A 342 -4.44 7.63 -12.12
C THR A 342 -3.76 8.97 -12.38
N VAL A 343 -2.70 8.94 -13.20
CA VAL A 343 -1.99 10.15 -13.61
C VAL A 343 -2.79 10.87 -14.71
N SER A 344 -3.01 12.17 -14.52
CA SER A 344 -3.53 13.08 -15.55
C SER A 344 -2.42 14.05 -15.95
N TYR A 345 -2.14 14.15 -17.23
CA TYR A 345 -1.13 15.12 -17.72
C TYR A 345 -1.56 16.57 -17.48
N ASP A 346 -2.87 16.85 -17.50
CA ASP A 346 -3.42 18.19 -17.36
C ASP A 346 -3.25 18.74 -15.93
N VAL A 347 -3.25 17.88 -14.93
CA VAL A 347 -3.23 18.27 -13.52
C VAL A 347 -2.01 17.71 -12.80
N GLY A 348 -1.73 16.42 -12.96
CA GLY A 348 -0.67 15.72 -12.22
C GLY A 348 0.73 16.10 -12.66
N CYS A 349 0.91 16.60 -13.90
CA CYS A 349 2.21 17.07 -14.39
C CYS A 349 2.40 18.59 -14.29
N ALA A 350 1.31 19.32 -14.11
CA ALA A 350 1.37 20.76 -13.83
C ALA A 350 1.82 21.00 -12.36
N PRO A 351 2.44 22.12 -12.04
CA PRO A 351 2.85 23.21 -12.92
C PRO A 351 4.23 23.03 -13.59
N CYS A 352 4.89 21.88 -13.40
CA CYS A 352 6.26 21.66 -13.90
C CYS A 352 6.31 21.50 -15.42
N HIS A 353 5.25 20.96 -16.02
CA HIS A 353 5.11 20.71 -17.45
C HIS A 353 3.78 21.27 -17.97
N THR A 354 3.76 21.71 -19.23
CA THR A 354 2.47 21.86 -19.91
C THR A 354 1.88 20.50 -20.23
N PRO A 355 0.54 20.35 -20.32
CA PRO A 355 -0.09 19.05 -20.62
C PRO A 355 0.43 18.41 -21.91
N ALA A 356 0.58 19.17 -22.97
CA ALA A 356 1.08 18.69 -24.27
C ALA A 356 2.55 18.23 -24.19
N ASP A 357 3.40 18.99 -23.50
CA ASP A 357 4.80 18.64 -23.29
C ASP A 357 4.93 17.37 -22.43
N ALA A 358 4.17 17.29 -21.32
CA ALA A 358 4.14 16.10 -20.46
C ALA A 358 3.71 14.84 -21.23
N ALA A 359 2.64 14.92 -21.99
CA ALA A 359 2.14 13.78 -22.77
C ALA A 359 3.16 13.34 -23.82
N SER A 360 3.74 14.28 -24.57
CA SER A 360 4.74 14.02 -25.60
C SER A 360 6.01 13.38 -25.03
N ARG A 361 6.55 13.94 -23.93
CA ARG A 361 7.75 13.39 -23.25
C ARG A 361 7.48 12.01 -22.68
N ALA A 362 6.33 11.80 -22.02
CA ALA A 362 5.96 10.52 -21.47
C ALA A 362 5.83 9.45 -22.56
N GLN A 363 5.17 9.77 -23.67
CA GLN A 363 5.01 8.86 -24.80
C GLN A 363 6.37 8.50 -25.43
N SER A 364 7.20 9.50 -25.67
CA SER A 364 8.53 9.31 -26.29
C SER A 364 9.45 8.48 -25.38
N LEU A 365 9.48 8.79 -24.07
CA LEU A 365 10.27 8.05 -23.10
C LEU A 365 9.83 6.59 -23.00
N ARG A 366 8.52 6.36 -22.82
CA ARG A 366 7.96 5.00 -22.75
C ARG A 366 8.31 4.19 -24.00
N ALA A 367 8.10 4.77 -25.18
CA ALA A 367 8.40 4.10 -26.45
C ALA A 367 9.88 3.73 -26.59
N LYS A 368 10.78 4.59 -26.07
CA LYS A 368 12.20 4.29 -26.05
C LYS A 368 12.55 3.17 -25.07
N ILE A 369 12.06 3.24 -23.83
CA ILE A 369 12.35 2.24 -22.80
C ILE A 369 11.76 0.88 -23.17
N GLU A 370 10.54 0.82 -23.73
CA GLU A 370 9.97 -0.42 -24.28
C GLU A 370 10.91 -1.06 -25.31
N LEU A 371 11.45 -0.26 -26.22
CA LEU A 371 12.37 -0.73 -27.25
C LEU A 371 13.72 -1.18 -26.67
N ASP A 372 14.29 -0.43 -25.74
CA ASP A 372 15.55 -0.76 -25.08
C ASP A 372 15.40 -2.07 -24.24
N LEU A 373 14.27 -2.26 -23.56
CA LEU A 373 13.97 -3.51 -22.84
C LEU A 373 13.84 -4.69 -23.80
N TYR A 374 13.14 -4.50 -24.90
CA TYR A 374 13.01 -5.55 -25.90
C TYR A 374 14.37 -5.93 -26.53
N ALA A 375 15.23 -4.95 -26.82
CA ALA A 375 16.59 -5.22 -27.29
C ALA A 375 17.41 -6.01 -26.26
N LEU A 376 17.31 -5.66 -24.98
CA LEU A 376 17.96 -6.39 -23.89
C LEU A 376 17.44 -7.84 -23.80
N ARG A 377 16.12 -8.03 -23.92
CA ARG A 377 15.50 -9.36 -23.96
C ARG A 377 16.04 -10.20 -25.12
N VAL A 378 16.06 -9.66 -26.33
CA VAL A 378 16.58 -10.37 -27.51
C VAL A 378 18.06 -10.73 -27.36
N ARG A 379 18.88 -9.90 -26.71
CA ARG A 379 20.25 -10.23 -26.37
C ARG A 379 20.34 -11.46 -25.48
N MET A 380 19.55 -11.54 -24.43
CA MET A 380 19.51 -12.70 -23.54
C MET A 380 18.99 -13.95 -24.25
N GLU A 381 18.01 -13.81 -25.14
CA GLU A 381 17.55 -14.90 -26.01
C GLU A 381 18.63 -15.43 -26.92
N ASN A 382 19.38 -14.52 -27.58
CA ASN A 382 20.48 -14.89 -28.46
C ASN A 382 21.62 -15.59 -27.71
N TRP A 383 21.90 -15.15 -26.46
CA TRP A 383 22.83 -15.87 -25.60
C TRP A 383 22.31 -17.29 -25.32
N ALA A 384 21.03 -17.45 -24.92
CA ALA A 384 20.45 -18.74 -24.58
C ALA A 384 20.46 -19.72 -25.76
N ARG A 385 20.17 -19.24 -26.99
CA ARG A 385 20.18 -20.05 -28.21
C ARG A 385 21.57 -20.67 -28.54
N GLN A 386 22.64 -20.09 -28.03
CA GLN A 386 24.01 -20.54 -28.28
C GLN A 386 24.52 -21.54 -27.23
N GLN A 387 23.71 -21.80 -26.19
CA GLN A 387 24.11 -22.73 -25.11
C GLN A 387 23.72 -24.16 -25.48
N ASP A 388 24.58 -25.10 -25.07
CA ASP A 388 24.30 -26.53 -25.07
C ASP A 388 24.01 -26.99 -23.64
N PHE A 389 22.74 -26.84 -23.22
CA PHE A 389 22.31 -27.22 -21.87
C PHE A 389 21.95 -28.70 -21.73
N ASN A 390 21.66 -29.37 -22.82
CA ASN A 390 21.38 -30.81 -22.87
C ASN A 390 22.66 -31.66 -23.00
N ASN A 391 23.82 -31.04 -23.27
CA ASN A 391 25.15 -31.66 -23.44
C ASN A 391 25.23 -32.66 -24.60
N ASP A 392 24.55 -32.38 -25.71
CA ASP A 392 24.61 -33.22 -26.91
C ASP A 392 25.70 -32.75 -27.91
N GLY A 393 26.41 -31.69 -27.58
CA GLY A 393 27.48 -31.09 -28.39
C GLY A 393 26.96 -30.09 -29.42
N GLN A 394 25.67 -29.75 -29.41
CA GLN A 394 25.06 -28.75 -30.27
C GLN A 394 24.33 -27.69 -29.44
N PRO A 395 24.24 -26.44 -29.94
CA PRO A 395 23.41 -25.43 -29.28
C PRO A 395 21.93 -25.83 -29.26
N ASP A 396 21.28 -25.73 -28.11
CA ASP A 396 19.83 -26.06 -27.94
C ASP A 396 18.89 -25.18 -28.77
N ASN A 397 19.40 -24.00 -29.25
CA ASN A 397 18.63 -23.00 -29.98
C ASN A 397 17.32 -22.56 -29.27
N ASP A 398 17.25 -22.68 -27.96
CA ASP A 398 16.09 -22.33 -27.17
C ASP A 398 16.20 -20.89 -26.63
N PRO A 399 15.30 -19.98 -27.04
CA PRO A 399 15.32 -18.59 -26.62
C PRO A 399 14.86 -18.33 -25.19
N ASP A 400 14.22 -19.31 -24.51
CA ASP A 400 13.62 -19.10 -23.20
C ASP A 400 14.59 -19.38 -22.04
N LEU A 401 15.67 -20.12 -22.26
CA LEU A 401 16.53 -20.68 -21.21
C LEU A 401 17.42 -19.65 -20.47
N TRP A 402 17.38 -18.37 -20.81
CA TRP A 402 17.98 -17.31 -20.01
C TRP A 402 17.12 -16.94 -18.79
N ASN A 403 15.82 -17.29 -18.82
CA ASN A 403 14.81 -16.77 -17.91
C ASN A 403 14.78 -17.54 -16.59
N TYR A 404 14.03 -17.03 -15.63
CA TYR A 404 13.66 -17.74 -14.41
C TYR A 404 12.82 -18.97 -14.77
N TRP A 405 13.05 -20.08 -14.07
CA TRP A 405 12.44 -21.35 -14.50
C TRP A 405 10.89 -21.36 -14.40
N ALA A 406 10.29 -20.56 -13.51
CA ALA A 406 8.84 -20.47 -13.44
C ALA A 406 8.22 -19.51 -14.48
N LEU A 407 9.06 -18.78 -15.24
CA LEU A 407 8.61 -17.83 -16.25
C LEU A 407 8.73 -18.36 -17.68
N VAL A 408 9.30 -19.53 -17.85
CA VAL A 408 9.31 -20.23 -19.16
C VAL A 408 8.02 -21.02 -19.35
N PRO A 409 7.68 -21.41 -20.61
CA PRO A 409 6.56 -22.32 -20.87
C PRO A 409 6.61 -23.59 -20.05
N ALA A 410 5.45 -24.14 -19.69
CA ALA A 410 5.34 -25.25 -18.71
C ALA A 410 6.19 -26.47 -19.13
N GLU A 411 6.21 -26.81 -20.41
CA GLU A 411 6.97 -27.91 -20.97
C GLU A 411 8.51 -27.75 -20.83
N LYS A 412 8.98 -26.51 -20.64
CA LYS A 412 10.39 -26.18 -20.47
C LYS A 412 10.83 -26.03 -19.03
N GLN A 413 9.91 -25.96 -18.08
CA GLN A 413 10.22 -25.62 -16.68
C GLN A 413 11.17 -26.64 -16.02
N THR A 414 11.01 -27.91 -16.32
CA THR A 414 11.89 -28.97 -15.76
C THR A 414 13.35 -28.75 -16.19
N LEU A 415 13.60 -28.58 -17.49
CA LEU A 415 14.94 -28.29 -18.00
C LEU A 415 15.45 -26.96 -17.45
N SER A 416 14.66 -25.92 -17.54
CA SER A 416 15.03 -24.57 -17.06
C SER A 416 15.40 -24.59 -15.58
N ARG A 417 14.73 -25.39 -14.73
CA ARG A 417 15.08 -25.52 -13.32
C ARG A 417 16.46 -26.14 -13.12
N THR A 418 16.80 -27.17 -13.88
CA THR A 418 18.10 -27.89 -13.73
C THR A 418 19.28 -27.05 -14.18
N ILE A 419 19.09 -26.18 -15.19
CA ILE A 419 20.18 -25.41 -15.78
C ILE A 419 20.48 -24.09 -15.06
N GLN A 420 19.68 -23.67 -14.07
CA GLN A 420 19.86 -22.35 -13.42
C GLN A 420 21.26 -22.15 -12.83
N GLY A 421 21.93 -23.20 -12.38
CA GLY A 421 23.32 -23.13 -11.91
C GLY A 421 24.34 -22.88 -13.02
N ARG A 422 23.98 -23.12 -14.29
CA ARG A 422 24.84 -22.92 -15.48
C ARG A 422 24.66 -21.53 -16.12
N ILE A 423 23.62 -20.77 -15.72
CA ILE A 423 23.41 -19.41 -16.18
C ILE A 423 24.42 -18.48 -15.49
N PRO A 424 25.28 -17.77 -16.22
CA PRO A 424 26.27 -16.87 -15.62
C PRO A 424 25.63 -15.76 -14.80
N ILE A 425 26.34 -15.29 -13.78
CA ILE A 425 25.87 -14.20 -12.91
C ILE A 425 25.55 -12.92 -13.71
N GLN A 426 26.28 -12.68 -14.81
CA GLN A 426 26.07 -11.54 -15.69
C GLN A 426 24.66 -11.58 -16.33
N VAL A 427 24.23 -12.74 -16.81
CA VAL A 427 22.86 -12.90 -17.34
C VAL A 427 21.84 -12.78 -16.20
N LYS A 428 22.13 -13.30 -15.01
CA LYS A 428 21.26 -13.17 -13.84
C LYS A 428 21.11 -11.71 -13.40
N ARG A 429 22.18 -10.91 -13.45
CA ARG A 429 22.14 -9.46 -13.18
C ARG A 429 21.36 -8.72 -14.25
N ALA A 430 21.60 -9.03 -15.54
CA ALA A 430 20.87 -8.42 -16.65
C ALA A 430 19.37 -8.71 -16.59
N ARG A 431 18.96 -9.99 -16.35
CA ARG A 431 17.53 -10.35 -16.21
C ARG A 431 16.87 -9.72 -14.99
N HIS A 432 17.62 -9.52 -13.88
CA HIS A 432 17.10 -8.81 -12.73
C HIS A 432 16.73 -7.37 -13.10
N ASN A 433 17.63 -6.64 -13.72
CA ASN A 433 17.38 -5.25 -14.14
C ASN A 433 16.27 -5.16 -15.19
N TYR A 434 16.20 -6.12 -16.12
CA TYR A 434 15.11 -6.22 -17.09
C TYR A 434 13.74 -6.25 -16.37
N TYR A 435 13.57 -7.19 -15.43
CA TYR A 435 12.33 -7.33 -14.69
C TYR A 435 12.10 -6.19 -13.71
N PHE A 436 13.15 -5.60 -13.13
CA PHE A 436 13.03 -4.47 -12.24
C PHE A 436 12.41 -3.25 -12.93
N VAL A 437 12.88 -2.94 -14.14
CA VAL A 437 12.32 -1.86 -14.96
C VAL A 437 10.92 -2.20 -15.47
N LEU A 438 10.71 -3.44 -15.89
CA LEU A 438 9.43 -3.89 -16.43
C LEU A 438 8.30 -3.86 -15.37
N ARG A 439 8.60 -4.31 -14.15
CA ARG A 439 7.65 -4.34 -13.01
C ARG A 439 7.23 -2.97 -12.49
N ASP A 440 8.10 -1.99 -12.60
CA ASP A 440 7.76 -0.61 -12.23
C ASP A 440 6.56 -0.08 -13.01
N GLY A 441 6.36 -0.53 -14.24
CA GLY A 441 5.21 -0.21 -15.09
C GLY A 441 5.19 1.21 -15.63
N SER A 442 6.05 2.12 -15.13
CA SER A 442 6.12 3.51 -15.62
C SER A 442 6.89 3.64 -16.92
N PHE A 443 7.70 2.63 -17.27
CA PHE A 443 8.63 2.68 -18.40
C PHE A 443 9.52 3.92 -18.36
N GLY A 444 10.10 4.17 -17.19
CA GLY A 444 11.09 5.21 -16.96
C GLY A 444 10.54 6.56 -16.46
N ILE A 445 9.22 6.76 -16.37
CA ILE A 445 8.67 8.04 -15.93
C ILE A 445 8.99 8.32 -14.46
N HIS A 446 8.98 7.33 -13.59
CA HIS A 446 9.33 7.52 -12.19
C HIS A 446 10.74 8.08 -12.03
N ASN A 447 11.73 7.51 -12.74
CA ASN A 447 13.13 7.98 -12.69
C ASN A 447 13.86 7.67 -14.02
N PRO A 448 13.79 8.56 -15.02
CA PRO A 448 14.40 8.32 -16.31
C PRO A 448 15.91 8.08 -16.27
N PRO A 449 16.73 8.83 -15.49
CA PRO A 449 18.18 8.57 -15.41
C PRO A 449 18.47 7.18 -14.82
N TYR A 450 17.80 6.81 -13.74
CA TYR A 450 18.03 5.51 -13.09
C TYR A 450 17.60 4.34 -13.97
N THR A 451 16.45 4.45 -14.64
CA THR A 451 15.97 3.44 -15.60
C THR A 451 16.99 3.19 -16.70
N ARG A 452 17.53 4.25 -17.31
CA ARG A 452 18.57 4.13 -18.35
C ARG A 452 19.86 3.54 -17.79
N HIS A 453 20.23 3.92 -16.56
CA HIS A 453 21.40 3.37 -15.89
C HIS A 453 21.27 1.85 -15.73
N LEU A 454 20.15 1.34 -15.23
CA LEU A 454 19.92 -0.10 -15.05
C LEU A 454 19.96 -0.88 -16.36
N ILE A 455 19.37 -0.35 -17.42
CA ILE A 455 19.41 -0.95 -18.75
C ILE A 455 20.87 -0.97 -19.29
N ASN A 456 21.61 0.11 -19.07
CA ASN A 456 23.01 0.19 -19.47
C ASN A 456 23.88 -0.81 -18.70
N VAL A 457 23.71 -0.93 -17.39
CA VAL A 457 24.41 -1.96 -16.59
C VAL A 457 24.10 -3.36 -17.10
N ALA A 458 22.84 -3.68 -17.37
CA ALA A 458 22.48 -4.97 -17.95
C ALA A 458 23.15 -5.22 -19.30
N ASN A 459 23.28 -4.20 -20.13
CA ASN A 459 24.01 -4.30 -21.38
C ASN A 459 25.52 -4.53 -21.17
N ILE A 460 26.15 -3.84 -20.22
CA ILE A 460 27.57 -4.02 -19.87
C ILE A 460 27.83 -5.45 -19.35
N GLU A 461 26.96 -5.99 -18.53
CA GLU A 461 27.06 -7.36 -18.03
C GLU A 461 27.06 -8.36 -19.21
N LEU A 462 26.15 -8.19 -20.16
CA LEU A 462 26.12 -9.05 -21.37
C LEU A 462 27.33 -8.84 -22.31
N ASP A 463 27.86 -7.61 -22.42
CA ASP A 463 29.08 -7.33 -23.19
C ASP A 463 30.26 -8.09 -22.59
N SER A 464 30.35 -8.16 -21.25
CA SER A 464 31.48 -8.81 -20.56
C SER A 464 31.60 -10.33 -20.82
N ILE A 465 30.53 -10.94 -21.32
CA ILE A 465 30.48 -12.36 -21.72
C ILE A 465 30.34 -12.53 -23.22
N GLY A 466 30.63 -11.48 -24.00
CA GLY A 466 30.70 -11.54 -25.46
C GLY A 466 29.37 -11.57 -26.21
N VAL A 467 28.25 -11.25 -25.56
CA VAL A 467 26.93 -11.19 -26.23
C VAL A 467 26.84 -9.90 -27.07
N PRO A 468 26.68 -10.00 -28.40
CA PRO A 468 26.68 -8.82 -29.26
C PRO A 468 25.58 -7.81 -28.91
N ARG A 469 25.88 -6.51 -28.99
CA ARG A 469 24.88 -5.45 -28.88
C ARG A 469 23.95 -5.45 -30.07
N ILE A 470 22.72 -5.12 -29.84
CA ILE A 470 21.67 -4.93 -30.84
C ILE A 470 21.29 -3.47 -30.79
N ALA A 471 21.35 -2.78 -31.93
CA ALA A 471 20.81 -1.43 -32.04
C ALA A 471 19.27 -1.54 -31.95
N PRO A 472 18.64 -0.92 -30.95
CA PRO A 472 17.19 -1.09 -30.73
C PRO A 472 16.36 -0.72 -31.96
N GLU A 473 16.78 0.27 -32.70
CA GLU A 473 16.12 0.77 -33.92
C GLU A 473 16.03 -0.28 -35.01
N THR A 474 17.03 -1.17 -35.12
CA THR A 474 17.03 -2.25 -36.13
C THR A 474 15.95 -3.29 -35.89
N LEU A 475 15.44 -3.38 -34.64
CA LEU A 475 14.35 -4.29 -34.30
C LEU A 475 13.01 -3.81 -34.87
N LEU A 476 12.82 -2.50 -35.02
CA LEU A 476 11.59 -1.93 -35.59
C LEU A 476 11.36 -2.29 -37.05
N SER A 477 12.43 -2.55 -37.81
CA SER A 477 12.29 -3.05 -39.19
C SER A 477 11.80 -4.50 -39.27
N ARG A 478 11.92 -5.25 -38.19
CA ARG A 478 11.54 -6.66 -38.08
C ARG A 478 10.22 -6.87 -37.28
N MET A 479 9.90 -5.95 -36.38
CA MET A 479 8.76 -6.09 -35.47
C MET A 479 8.11 -4.73 -35.14
N PRO A 480 6.81 -4.58 -35.43
CA PRO A 480 6.09 -3.36 -35.04
C PRO A 480 6.06 -3.12 -33.54
N ARG A 481 6.05 -1.85 -33.11
CA ARG A 481 6.00 -1.46 -31.68
C ARG A 481 4.86 -2.13 -30.89
N GLN A 482 3.71 -2.34 -31.52
CA GLN A 482 2.57 -3.01 -30.89
C GLN A 482 2.91 -4.45 -30.49
N GLN A 483 3.63 -5.19 -31.33
CA GLN A 483 4.06 -6.56 -31.03
C GLN A 483 5.13 -6.57 -29.94
N ILE A 484 6.08 -5.63 -29.97
CA ILE A 484 7.08 -5.46 -28.90
C ILE A 484 6.37 -5.26 -27.56
N ARG A 485 5.40 -4.35 -27.51
CA ARG A 485 4.61 -4.12 -26.29
C ARG A 485 3.84 -5.37 -25.84
N ALA A 486 3.25 -6.12 -26.77
CA ALA A 486 2.56 -7.37 -26.46
C ALA A 486 3.50 -8.42 -25.84
N ILE A 487 4.75 -8.54 -26.31
CA ILE A 487 5.75 -9.44 -25.73
C ILE A 487 6.11 -9.01 -24.31
N LEU A 488 6.36 -7.73 -24.06
CA LEU A 488 6.65 -7.21 -22.71
C LEU A 488 5.46 -7.43 -21.76
N GLN A 489 4.24 -7.28 -22.25
CA GLN A 489 3.03 -7.56 -21.46
C GLN A 489 2.89 -9.06 -21.17
N MET A 490 3.23 -9.94 -22.10
CA MET A 490 3.26 -11.40 -21.85
C MET A 490 4.26 -11.76 -20.75
N ASP A 491 5.45 -11.16 -20.75
CA ASP A 491 6.41 -11.39 -19.68
C ASP A 491 5.88 -10.95 -18.32
N LEU A 492 5.16 -9.82 -18.24
CA LEU A 492 4.47 -9.38 -17.03
C LEU A 492 3.35 -10.34 -16.60
N GLN A 493 2.58 -10.87 -17.55
CA GLN A 493 1.51 -11.83 -17.26
C GLN A 493 2.07 -13.16 -16.74
N ARG A 494 3.13 -13.68 -17.38
CA ARG A 494 3.84 -14.88 -16.90
C ARG A 494 4.37 -14.68 -15.48
N LEU A 495 4.88 -13.49 -15.21
CA LEU A 495 5.38 -13.14 -13.90
C LEU A 495 4.26 -13.19 -12.84
N LYS A 496 3.10 -12.60 -13.12
CA LYS A 496 1.92 -12.67 -12.24
C LYS A 496 1.46 -14.13 -12.04
N ALA A 497 1.30 -14.87 -13.12
CA ALA A 497 0.90 -16.28 -13.05
C ALA A 497 1.90 -17.14 -12.25
N SER A 498 3.21 -16.87 -12.36
CA SER A 498 4.25 -17.61 -11.61
C SER A 498 4.21 -17.34 -10.11
N ALA A 499 3.65 -16.23 -9.69
CA ALA A 499 3.46 -15.96 -8.26
C ALA A 499 2.49 -16.97 -7.63
N LEU A 500 1.61 -17.59 -8.42
CA LEU A 500 0.63 -18.58 -8.00
C LEU A 500 1.19 -20.02 -7.94
N LEU A 501 2.17 -20.34 -8.80
CA LEU A 501 2.61 -21.73 -9.02
C LEU A 501 3.69 -22.24 -8.07
N ASN A 502 4.32 -21.39 -7.26
CA ASN A 502 5.56 -21.72 -6.55
C ASN A 502 5.57 -21.36 -5.06
N ARG A 503 4.41 -21.44 -4.41
CA ARG A 503 4.31 -21.19 -2.96
C ARG A 503 3.67 -22.35 -2.21
#